data_63813cbd59d0703dd6791c8efd5b0d35
#
_entry.id   63813cbd59d0703dd6791c8efd5b0d35
#
_cell.length_a   1.000
_cell.length_b   1.000
_cell.length_c   1.000
_cell.angle_alpha   90.00
_cell.angle_beta   90.00
_cell.angle_gamma   90.00
#
_symmetry.space_group_name_H-M   'P 1'
#
loop_
_entity.id
_entity.type
_entity.pdbx_description
1 polymer ?
#
loop_
_entity_poly.entity_id
_entity_poly.type
_entity_poly.pdbx_seq_one_letter_code
_entity_poly.pdbx_strand_id
1 'polypeptide(L)'
;MGTYLCPMRLAIVPRTRWGKIRMLALASILPLLFLLIWLFTVKMPGSAFSGALPPLTPEQELLRRRLEQHVRALAGEIGERSRATYPNVVRAAAYIDSVLRSLGYAVVSQEFSADGRTYRNVEATLAGSALVRNEVVLLGAHYDTAEDAPGADDNASGVAGVLELARVFARAPQARTVRFVFFANEEPPWFPTADMGSRHYAKAARARNDKIVAMLSIESIGYYDTEKGSQRYPFPLNLAYPDVGDFIGVVSNLKSRALLHRAIAAFRARATIPTHGAAAPAWVPGVWWSDHWSFWLEGYPAIMISDTAPYRYPFYHTPMDTPDKLDYGRTARVVDGLAHVVRGLAEAP
;
A
#
# COMPACT_ATOMS: atom_id res chain seq x y z
N MET A 1 -48.57 -58.03 9.59
CA MET A 1 -47.49 -57.45 10.41
C MET A 1 -47.15 -56.10 9.86
N GLY A 2 -47.70 -55.04 10.42
CA GLY A 2 -47.44 -53.68 10.00
C GLY A 2 -46.39 -53.08 10.94
N THR A 3 -45.21 -52.75 10.40
CA THR A 3 -44.14 -52.05 11.10
C THR A 3 -44.45 -50.57 11.13
N TYR A 4 -44.83 -50.02 12.25
CA TYR A 4 -44.93 -48.59 12.48
C TYR A 4 -43.55 -47.99 12.64
N LEU A 5 -43.06 -47.30 11.59
CA LEU A 5 -41.89 -46.44 11.70
C LEU A 5 -42.29 -45.18 12.47
N CYS A 6 -41.82 -45.05 13.69
CA CYS A 6 -41.97 -43.83 14.48
C CYS A 6 -41.11 -42.72 13.86
N PRO A 7 -41.66 -41.56 13.45
CA PRO A 7 -40.86 -40.48 12.90
C PRO A 7 -40.01 -39.85 14.02
N MET A 8 -38.69 -40.01 13.91
CA MET A 8 -37.74 -39.33 14.79
C MET A 8 -37.85 -37.84 14.58
N ARG A 9 -38.60 -37.11 15.41
CA ARG A 9 -38.60 -35.63 15.40
C ARG A 9 -37.29 -35.16 16.01
N LEU A 10 -36.37 -34.71 15.19
CA LEU A 10 -35.20 -33.97 15.63
C LEU A 10 -35.67 -32.70 16.35
N ALA A 11 -35.62 -32.68 17.67
CA ALA A 11 -35.88 -31.48 18.46
C ALA A 11 -34.65 -30.59 18.44
N ILE A 12 -34.63 -29.59 17.53
CA ILE A 12 -33.55 -28.62 17.40
C ILE A 12 -33.39 -27.73 18.65
N VAL A 13 -34.44 -27.60 19.48
CA VAL A 13 -34.42 -26.80 20.71
C VAL A 13 -34.39 -27.70 21.93
N PRO A 14 -33.36 -27.57 22.79
CA PRO A 14 -33.28 -28.36 24.04
C PRO A 14 -34.47 -28.09 24.97
N ARG A 15 -35.05 -29.14 25.51
CA ARG A 15 -36.20 -29.05 26.44
C ARG A 15 -35.80 -28.59 27.84
N THR A 16 -34.55 -28.80 28.25
CA THR A 16 -34.07 -28.46 29.59
C THR A 16 -33.56 -27.01 29.66
N ARG A 17 -33.67 -26.35 30.80
CA ARG A 17 -33.15 -25.00 31.06
C ARG A 17 -31.62 -24.91 30.75
N TRP A 18 -30.85 -25.90 31.18
CA TRP A 18 -29.42 -25.99 30.93
C TRP A 18 -29.11 -26.23 29.45
N GLY A 19 -29.89 -27.02 28.75
CA GLY A 19 -29.73 -27.22 27.30
C GLY A 19 -29.97 -25.92 26.51
N LYS A 20 -30.99 -25.13 26.89
CA LYS A 20 -31.25 -23.81 26.28
C LYS A 20 -30.11 -22.83 26.55
N ILE A 21 -29.57 -22.79 27.78
CA ILE A 21 -28.43 -21.94 28.12
C ILE A 21 -27.20 -22.32 27.29
N ARG A 22 -26.88 -23.62 27.18
CA ARG A 22 -25.76 -24.10 26.33
C ARG A 22 -25.95 -23.75 24.84
N MET A 23 -27.15 -23.91 24.33
CA MET A 23 -27.48 -23.55 22.95
C MET A 23 -27.31 -22.04 22.71
N LEU A 24 -27.79 -21.19 23.62
CA LEU A 24 -27.61 -19.74 23.55
C LEU A 24 -26.14 -19.34 23.65
N ALA A 25 -25.37 -19.95 24.54
CA ALA A 25 -23.94 -19.73 24.67
C ALA A 25 -23.20 -20.14 23.40
N LEU A 26 -23.51 -21.30 22.81
CA LEU A 26 -22.90 -21.71 21.51
C LEU A 26 -23.32 -20.79 20.36
N ALA A 27 -24.59 -20.38 20.32
CA ALA A 27 -25.08 -19.46 19.28
C ALA A 27 -24.46 -18.06 19.38
N SER A 28 -24.00 -17.63 20.56
CA SER A 28 -23.32 -16.33 20.75
C SER A 28 -21.83 -16.36 20.43
N ILE A 29 -21.21 -17.55 20.34
CA ILE A 29 -19.76 -17.67 20.04
C ILE A 29 -19.42 -17.10 18.66
N LEU A 30 -20.17 -17.46 17.61
CA LEU A 30 -19.91 -17.00 16.26
C LEU A 30 -20.07 -15.47 16.09
N PRO A 31 -21.15 -14.83 16.55
CA PRO A 31 -21.26 -13.37 16.56
C PRO A 31 -20.16 -12.68 17.35
N LEU A 32 -19.79 -13.21 18.52
CA LEU A 32 -18.72 -12.66 19.34
C LEU A 32 -17.36 -12.78 18.63
N LEU A 33 -17.06 -13.92 18.03
CA LEU A 33 -15.84 -14.13 17.24
C LEU A 33 -15.79 -13.18 16.05
N PHE A 34 -16.90 -13.03 15.33
CA PHE A 34 -17.00 -12.08 14.23
C PHE A 34 -16.76 -10.65 14.70
N LEU A 35 -17.37 -10.24 15.81
CA LEU A 35 -17.16 -8.92 16.40
C LEU A 35 -15.68 -8.70 16.78
N LEU A 36 -15.03 -9.69 17.39
CA LEU A 36 -13.62 -9.62 17.78
C LEU A 36 -12.72 -9.52 16.54
N ILE A 37 -12.97 -10.32 15.51
CA ILE A 37 -12.25 -10.24 14.23
C ILE A 37 -12.45 -8.86 13.62
N TRP A 38 -13.68 -8.36 13.56
CA TRP A 38 -13.96 -7.03 13.01
C TRP A 38 -13.27 -5.91 13.79
N LEU A 39 -13.34 -5.94 15.13
CA LEU A 39 -12.64 -4.97 15.99
C LEU A 39 -11.12 -5.00 15.82
N PHE A 40 -10.56 -6.18 15.55
CA PHE A 40 -9.13 -6.34 15.43
C PHE A 40 -8.63 -6.05 14.00
N THR A 41 -9.38 -6.44 12.96
CA THR A 41 -8.91 -6.38 11.56
C THR A 41 -9.41 -5.15 10.80
N VAL A 42 -10.66 -4.71 11.05
CA VAL A 42 -11.35 -3.70 10.24
C VAL A 42 -11.47 -2.35 10.95
N LYS A 43 -11.70 -2.37 12.29
CA LYS A 43 -11.88 -1.11 13.02
C LYS A 43 -10.56 -0.33 13.09
N MET A 44 -10.58 0.88 12.51
CA MET A 44 -9.44 1.80 12.46
C MET A 44 -9.67 3.03 13.33
N PRO A 45 -8.59 3.69 13.82
CA PRO A 45 -8.69 4.90 14.62
C PRO A 45 -9.21 6.08 13.81
N GLY A 46 -9.87 7.02 14.47
CA GLY A 46 -10.46 8.22 13.85
C GLY A 46 -11.62 7.91 12.91
N SER A 47 -12.13 8.94 12.25
CA SER A 47 -13.17 8.82 11.23
C SER A 47 -12.57 9.04 9.84
N ALA A 48 -12.96 8.24 8.86
CA ALA A 48 -12.63 8.51 7.48
C ALA A 48 -13.30 9.82 7.04
N PHE A 49 -12.65 10.57 6.16
CA PHE A 49 -13.27 11.72 5.52
C PHE A 49 -14.55 11.27 4.81
N SER A 50 -15.60 12.10 4.87
CA SER A 50 -16.88 11.82 4.21
C SER A 50 -17.47 13.13 3.69
N GLY A 51 -18.26 13.04 2.64
CA GLY A 51 -18.88 14.20 1.98
C GLY A 51 -18.13 14.66 0.74
N ALA A 52 -18.56 15.77 0.16
CA ALA A 52 -17.97 16.33 -1.04
C ALA A 52 -16.51 16.75 -0.82
N LEU A 53 -15.64 16.41 -1.77
CA LEU A 53 -14.24 16.84 -1.71
C LEU A 53 -14.17 18.38 -1.84
N PRO A 54 -13.50 19.11 -0.91
CA PRO A 54 -13.30 20.54 -1.05
C PRO A 54 -12.44 20.85 -2.29
N PRO A 55 -12.43 22.07 -2.83
CA PRO A 55 -11.45 22.46 -3.85
C PRO A 55 -10.02 22.16 -3.41
N LEU A 56 -9.13 21.89 -4.35
CA LEU A 56 -7.70 21.75 -4.06
C LEU A 56 -7.13 23.07 -3.57
N THR A 57 -6.26 23.02 -2.57
CA THR A 57 -5.47 24.19 -2.19
C THR A 57 -4.44 24.52 -3.29
N PRO A 58 -3.88 25.73 -3.32
CA PRO A 58 -2.81 26.05 -4.28
C PRO A 58 -1.62 25.07 -4.23
N GLU A 59 -1.25 24.61 -3.03
CA GLU A 59 -0.18 23.64 -2.82
C GLU A 59 -0.56 22.26 -3.39
N GLN A 60 -1.79 21.82 -3.15
CA GLN A 60 -2.31 20.56 -3.70
C GLN A 60 -2.44 20.64 -5.23
N GLU A 61 -2.83 21.79 -5.79
CA GLU A 61 -2.87 21.97 -7.25
C GLU A 61 -1.48 21.94 -7.89
N LEU A 62 -0.47 22.49 -7.22
CA LEU A 62 0.91 22.40 -7.66
C LEU A 62 1.41 20.94 -7.59
N LEU A 63 1.07 20.23 -6.50
CA LEU A 63 1.37 18.83 -6.31
C LEU A 63 0.71 17.98 -7.39
N ARG A 64 -0.57 18.20 -7.68
CA ARG A 64 -1.31 17.53 -8.76
C ARG A 64 -0.57 17.60 -10.10
N ARG A 65 -0.12 18.80 -10.50
CA ARG A 65 0.61 19.00 -11.78
C ARG A 65 1.95 18.25 -11.79
N ARG A 66 2.68 18.23 -10.69
CA ARG A 66 3.94 17.51 -10.58
C ARG A 66 3.77 16.00 -10.64
N LEU A 67 2.76 15.47 -9.94
CA LEU A 67 2.40 14.06 -10.02
C LEU A 67 2.08 13.67 -11.46
N GLU A 68 1.25 14.45 -12.15
CA GLU A 68 0.94 14.23 -13.56
C GLU A 68 2.20 14.26 -14.45
N GLN A 69 3.12 15.19 -14.21
CA GLN A 69 4.40 15.26 -14.95
C GLN A 69 5.25 14.00 -14.76
N HIS A 70 5.38 13.50 -13.52
CA HIS A 70 6.13 12.28 -13.25
C HIS A 70 5.49 11.04 -13.90
N VAL A 71 4.18 10.90 -13.80
CA VAL A 71 3.46 9.78 -14.42
C VAL A 71 3.59 9.84 -15.95
N ARG A 72 3.41 11.02 -16.57
CA ARG A 72 3.60 11.20 -18.02
C ARG A 72 5.03 10.87 -18.47
N ALA A 73 6.05 11.26 -17.71
CA ALA A 73 7.44 10.92 -18.00
C ALA A 73 7.67 9.41 -17.95
N LEU A 74 7.18 8.74 -16.92
CA LEU A 74 7.41 7.30 -16.72
C LEU A 74 6.54 6.44 -17.63
N ALA A 75 5.22 6.64 -17.62
CA ALA A 75 4.29 5.80 -18.38
C ALA A 75 4.01 6.30 -19.80
N GLY A 76 4.12 7.62 -20.05
CA GLY A 76 3.88 8.20 -21.37
C GLY A 76 5.13 8.22 -22.25
N GLU A 77 6.25 8.81 -21.78
CA GLU A 77 7.46 9.02 -22.58
C GLU A 77 8.43 7.83 -22.54
N ILE A 78 8.61 7.19 -21.37
CA ILE A 78 9.41 5.98 -21.24
C ILE A 78 8.58 4.77 -21.66
N GLY A 79 7.33 4.69 -21.19
CA GLY A 79 6.39 3.62 -21.51
C GLY A 79 6.61 2.37 -20.66
N GLU A 80 6.33 1.20 -21.21
CA GLU A 80 6.53 -0.09 -20.58
C GLU A 80 7.96 -0.25 -20.03
N ARG A 81 8.05 -0.68 -18.79
CA ARG A 81 9.32 -0.83 -18.02
C ARG A 81 9.48 -2.26 -17.51
N SER A 82 9.21 -3.22 -18.39
CA SER A 82 9.22 -4.64 -18.09
C SER A 82 10.56 -5.31 -18.41
N ARG A 83 10.63 -6.61 -18.11
CA ARG A 83 11.73 -7.46 -18.55
C ARG A 83 11.91 -7.44 -20.07
N ALA A 84 10.83 -7.39 -20.83
CA ALA A 84 10.88 -7.36 -22.29
C ALA A 84 11.48 -6.04 -22.82
N THR A 85 11.20 -4.95 -22.14
CA THR A 85 11.68 -3.59 -22.47
C THR A 85 12.77 -3.10 -21.50
N TYR A 86 13.72 -3.95 -21.15
CA TYR A 86 14.81 -3.63 -20.20
C TYR A 86 15.49 -2.27 -20.36
N PRO A 87 15.76 -1.74 -21.58
CA PRO A 87 16.29 -0.38 -21.72
C PRO A 87 15.41 0.69 -21.08
N ASN A 88 14.09 0.50 -21.05
CA ASN A 88 13.16 1.43 -20.39
C ASN A 88 13.24 1.33 -18.86
N VAL A 89 13.49 0.14 -18.30
CA VAL A 89 13.77 -0.02 -16.87
C VAL A 89 14.99 0.82 -16.47
N VAL A 90 16.06 0.76 -17.29
CA VAL A 90 17.28 1.57 -17.08
C VAL A 90 16.99 3.07 -17.19
N ARG A 91 16.18 3.49 -18.18
CA ARG A 91 15.77 4.89 -18.35
C ARG A 91 14.94 5.40 -17.18
N ALA A 92 14.01 4.60 -16.66
CA ALA A 92 13.20 4.95 -15.51
C ALA A 92 14.06 5.13 -14.24
N ALA A 93 14.98 4.21 -13.97
CA ALA A 93 15.93 4.36 -12.88
C ALA A 93 16.79 5.63 -13.01
N ALA A 94 17.23 6.00 -14.24
CA ALA A 94 17.97 7.22 -14.49
C ALA A 94 17.12 8.48 -14.31
N TYR A 95 15.84 8.44 -14.70
CA TYR A 95 14.89 9.52 -14.45
C TYR A 95 14.71 9.77 -12.94
N ILE A 96 14.46 8.73 -12.16
CA ILE A 96 14.29 8.80 -10.72
C ILE A 96 15.55 9.38 -10.05
N ASP A 97 16.73 8.86 -10.41
CA ASP A 97 18.04 9.37 -9.92
C ASP A 97 18.19 10.85 -10.20
N SER A 98 17.90 11.29 -11.44
CA SER A 98 17.98 12.69 -11.87
C SER A 98 17.07 13.61 -11.04
N VAL A 99 15.82 13.19 -10.81
CA VAL A 99 14.86 13.96 -10.00
C VAL A 99 15.36 14.09 -8.57
N LEU A 100 15.80 13.01 -7.94
CA LEU A 100 16.30 13.02 -6.55
C LEU A 100 17.55 13.91 -6.41
N ARG A 101 18.50 13.84 -7.36
CA ARG A 101 19.67 14.75 -7.37
C ARG A 101 19.27 16.21 -7.54
N SER A 102 18.28 16.50 -8.37
CA SER A 102 17.76 17.86 -8.54
C SER A 102 17.15 18.43 -7.26
N LEU A 103 16.69 17.56 -6.36
CA LEU A 103 16.21 17.92 -5.02
C LEU A 103 17.33 18.10 -3.99
N GLY A 104 18.58 17.81 -4.36
CA GLY A 104 19.75 17.93 -3.50
C GLY A 104 20.11 16.66 -2.73
N TYR A 105 19.50 15.52 -3.02
CA TYR A 105 19.86 14.26 -2.37
C TYR A 105 21.14 13.65 -2.95
N ALA A 106 21.93 13.04 -2.08
CA ALA A 106 22.92 12.05 -2.48
C ALA A 106 22.18 10.75 -2.82
N VAL A 107 22.26 10.31 -4.07
CA VAL A 107 21.55 9.12 -4.54
C VAL A 107 22.49 7.91 -4.52
N VAL A 108 22.04 6.81 -3.95
CA VAL A 108 22.75 5.53 -3.89
C VAL A 108 22.01 4.52 -4.75
N SER A 109 22.75 3.72 -5.52
CA SER A 109 22.23 2.58 -6.26
C SER A 109 22.64 1.29 -5.58
N GLN A 110 21.66 0.40 -5.33
CA GLN A 110 21.91 -0.99 -4.95
C GLN A 110 21.72 -1.85 -6.19
N GLU A 111 22.80 -2.28 -6.79
CA GLU A 111 22.77 -3.15 -7.96
C GLU A 111 22.61 -4.63 -7.57
N PHE A 112 21.91 -5.39 -8.40
CA PHE A 112 21.76 -6.82 -8.30
C PHE A 112 21.55 -7.44 -9.69
N SER A 113 21.85 -8.74 -9.80
CA SER A 113 21.71 -9.46 -11.05
C SER A 113 20.47 -10.36 -11.02
N ALA A 114 19.68 -10.31 -12.10
CA ALA A 114 18.59 -11.21 -12.35
C ALA A 114 18.52 -11.49 -13.87
N ASP A 115 18.27 -12.75 -14.26
CA ASP A 115 18.17 -13.17 -15.68
C ASP A 115 19.34 -12.65 -16.57
N GLY A 116 20.58 -12.66 -16.05
CA GLY A 116 21.77 -12.22 -16.76
C GLY A 116 21.86 -10.72 -17.03
N ARG A 117 21.02 -9.89 -16.41
CA ARG A 117 20.99 -8.43 -16.49
C ARG A 117 21.23 -7.81 -15.13
N THR A 118 21.71 -6.57 -15.11
CA THR A 118 21.90 -5.78 -13.89
C THR A 118 20.73 -4.84 -13.68
N TYR A 119 20.01 -5.03 -12.58
CA TYR A 119 18.96 -4.13 -12.11
C TYR A 119 19.46 -3.33 -10.91
N ARG A 120 18.79 -2.25 -10.59
CA ARG A 120 19.17 -1.43 -9.44
C ARG A 120 17.97 -0.89 -8.67
N ASN A 121 18.03 -0.95 -7.36
CA ASN A 121 17.21 -0.10 -6.51
C ASN A 121 17.86 1.28 -6.41
N VAL A 122 17.04 2.33 -6.40
CA VAL A 122 17.51 3.73 -6.29
C VAL A 122 17.10 4.25 -4.92
N GLU A 123 18.05 4.75 -4.12
CA GLU A 123 17.82 5.24 -2.77
C GLU A 123 18.24 6.70 -2.61
N ALA A 124 17.39 7.48 -1.94
CA ALA A 124 17.75 8.78 -1.38
C ALA A 124 17.46 8.80 0.12
N THR A 125 18.38 9.35 0.91
CA THR A 125 18.27 9.38 2.38
C THR A 125 18.28 10.81 2.90
N LEU A 126 17.26 11.17 3.69
CA LEU A 126 17.27 12.30 4.59
C LEU A 126 17.72 11.83 5.97
N ALA A 127 18.93 12.19 6.38
CA ALA A 127 19.47 11.82 7.68
C ALA A 127 18.67 12.42 8.82
N GLY A 128 18.39 11.62 9.84
CA GLY A 128 17.74 12.08 11.05
C GLY A 128 18.63 13.02 11.89
N SER A 129 18.01 13.89 12.67
CA SER A 129 18.70 14.94 13.44
C SER A 129 18.71 14.72 14.94
N ALA A 130 17.99 13.70 15.47
CA ALA A 130 17.86 13.44 16.90
C ALA A 130 18.59 12.16 17.36
N LEU A 131 18.48 11.85 18.64
CA LEU A 131 19.03 10.61 19.23
C LEU A 131 18.49 9.33 18.57
N VAL A 132 17.29 9.41 17.98
CA VAL A 132 16.66 8.31 17.23
C VAL A 132 17.01 8.30 15.73
N ARG A 133 18.02 9.05 15.29
CA ARG A 133 18.44 9.15 13.87
C ARG A 133 18.81 7.82 13.21
N ASN A 134 19.14 6.80 13.99
CA ASN A 134 19.41 5.45 13.50
C ASN A 134 18.14 4.63 13.24
N GLU A 135 16.97 5.11 13.68
CA GLU A 135 15.67 4.56 13.32
C GLU A 135 15.26 5.10 11.96
N VAL A 136 14.74 4.22 11.10
CA VAL A 136 14.45 4.51 9.70
C VAL A 136 12.96 4.39 9.45
N VAL A 137 12.37 5.45 8.88
CA VAL A 137 11.07 5.42 8.19
C VAL A 137 11.37 5.31 6.70
N LEU A 138 10.93 4.25 6.05
CA LEU A 138 11.19 3.95 4.65
C LEU A 138 9.90 4.08 3.84
N LEU A 139 9.97 4.82 2.74
CA LEU A 139 8.93 4.87 1.73
C LEU A 139 9.47 4.20 0.47
N GLY A 140 8.69 3.30 -0.12
CA GLY A 140 9.10 2.59 -1.33
C GLY A 140 8.00 2.52 -2.36
N ALA A 141 8.37 2.43 -3.62
CA ALA A 141 7.52 2.12 -4.76
C ALA A 141 8.34 1.38 -5.81
N HIS A 142 7.78 0.38 -6.47
CA HIS A 142 8.44 -0.22 -7.61
C HIS A 142 8.30 0.67 -8.85
N TYR A 143 9.26 0.57 -9.76
CA TYR A 143 9.27 1.40 -10.97
C TYR A 143 9.22 0.60 -12.28
N ASP A 144 9.27 -0.72 -12.20
CA ASP A 144 8.97 -1.62 -13.31
C ASP A 144 7.45 -1.76 -13.55
N THR A 145 7.06 -2.46 -14.60
CA THR A 145 5.66 -2.70 -14.98
C THR A 145 5.46 -4.14 -15.40
N ALA A 146 4.22 -4.59 -15.38
CA ALA A 146 3.83 -5.78 -16.11
C ALA A 146 4.16 -5.67 -17.61
N GLU A 147 4.37 -6.81 -18.27
CA GLU A 147 4.60 -6.86 -19.73
C GLU A 147 3.35 -6.31 -20.45
N ASP A 148 3.59 -5.60 -21.58
CA ASP A 148 2.59 -4.92 -22.40
C ASP A 148 1.84 -3.77 -21.72
N ALA A 149 2.19 -3.36 -20.49
CA ALA A 149 1.53 -2.28 -19.76
C ALA A 149 2.44 -1.04 -19.64
N PRO A 150 1.96 0.18 -19.98
CA PRO A 150 2.71 1.42 -19.72
C PRO A 150 2.85 1.71 -18.22
N GLY A 151 1.97 1.16 -17.37
CA GLY A 151 2.05 1.23 -15.92
C GLY A 151 1.93 2.65 -15.38
N ALA A 152 0.83 3.33 -15.73
CA ALA A 152 0.59 4.69 -15.24
C ALA A 152 0.12 4.67 -13.78
N ASP A 153 -0.85 3.81 -13.48
CA ASP A 153 -1.28 3.57 -12.12
C ASP A 153 -0.32 2.61 -11.43
N ASP A 154 0.01 1.52 -12.09
CA ASP A 154 0.87 0.45 -11.59
C ASP A 154 2.26 0.45 -12.26
N ASN A 155 3.32 1.09 -11.65
CA ASN A 155 3.21 1.87 -10.43
C ASN A 155 3.89 3.25 -10.59
N ALA A 156 3.72 3.92 -11.77
CA ALA A 156 4.24 5.29 -11.94
C ALA A 156 3.54 6.26 -10.98
N SER A 157 2.29 6.00 -10.57
CA SER A 157 1.54 6.80 -9.59
C SER A 157 2.23 6.75 -8.22
N GLY A 158 2.61 5.56 -7.74
CA GLY A 158 3.36 5.37 -6.50
C GLY A 158 4.75 6.00 -6.56
N VAL A 159 5.48 5.79 -7.66
CA VAL A 159 6.80 6.43 -7.89
C VAL A 159 6.67 7.95 -7.81
N ALA A 160 5.69 8.55 -8.50
CA ALA A 160 5.42 9.98 -8.46
C ALA A 160 5.14 10.46 -7.03
N GLY A 161 4.32 9.71 -6.29
CA GLY A 161 4.02 9.98 -4.88
C GLY A 161 5.27 10.01 -4.01
N VAL A 162 6.15 9.02 -4.13
CA VAL A 162 7.40 8.94 -3.36
C VAL A 162 8.37 10.05 -3.74
N LEU A 163 8.47 10.42 -5.04
CA LEU A 163 9.30 11.55 -5.50
C LEU A 163 8.82 12.88 -4.94
N GLU A 164 7.52 13.13 -4.91
CA GLU A 164 6.97 14.37 -4.36
C GLU A 164 7.05 14.39 -2.82
N LEU A 165 6.93 13.26 -2.14
CA LEU A 165 7.26 13.17 -0.71
C LEU A 165 8.74 13.47 -0.47
N ALA A 166 9.67 12.95 -1.29
CA ALA A 166 11.08 13.31 -1.20
C ALA A 166 11.28 14.83 -1.37
N ARG A 167 10.56 15.48 -2.29
CA ARG A 167 10.58 16.93 -2.44
C ARG A 167 10.11 17.67 -1.19
N VAL A 168 8.99 17.25 -0.58
CA VAL A 168 8.44 17.86 0.64
C VAL A 168 9.45 17.81 1.79
N PHE A 169 10.21 16.71 1.88
CA PHE A 169 11.16 16.49 2.98
C PHE A 169 12.58 16.96 2.69
N ALA A 170 12.94 17.34 1.46
CA ALA A 170 14.32 17.70 1.07
C ALA A 170 14.95 18.79 1.97
N ARG A 171 14.14 19.70 2.54
CA ARG A 171 14.58 20.77 3.41
C ARG A 171 13.87 20.79 4.77
N ALA A 172 13.27 19.67 5.18
CA ALA A 172 12.51 19.54 6.40
C ALA A 172 13.16 18.49 7.33
N PRO A 173 14.11 18.88 8.20
CA PRO A 173 14.78 17.96 9.13
C PRO A 173 13.76 17.14 9.92
N GLN A 174 14.02 15.86 10.09
CA GLN A 174 13.21 14.92 10.86
C GLN A 174 14.04 14.36 12.02
N ALA A 175 13.38 13.88 13.07
CA ALA A 175 14.07 13.25 14.20
C ALA A 175 14.68 11.90 13.78
N ARG A 176 13.89 11.07 13.07
CA ARG A 176 14.33 9.81 12.47
C ARG A 176 14.84 10.02 11.05
N THR A 177 15.69 9.11 10.59
CA THR A 177 16.08 9.03 9.18
C THR A 177 14.86 8.64 8.31
N VAL A 178 14.69 9.35 7.19
CA VAL A 178 13.69 9.01 6.17
C VAL A 178 14.42 8.53 4.92
N ARG A 179 14.05 7.34 4.42
CA ARG A 179 14.57 6.79 3.16
C ARG A 179 13.48 6.71 2.12
N PHE A 180 13.81 7.14 0.90
CA PHE A 180 12.97 7.02 -0.29
C PHE A 180 13.65 6.01 -1.20
N VAL A 181 12.99 4.88 -1.45
CA VAL A 181 13.58 3.75 -2.19
C VAL A 181 12.66 3.36 -3.34
N PHE A 182 13.26 3.21 -4.52
CA PHE A 182 12.55 2.80 -5.72
C PHE A 182 13.06 1.44 -6.14
N PHE A 183 12.17 0.45 -6.17
CA PHE A 183 12.51 -0.94 -6.39
C PHE A 183 12.36 -1.33 -7.86
N ALA A 184 13.27 -2.16 -8.35
CA ALA A 184 13.13 -2.85 -9.62
C ALA A 184 12.51 -4.24 -9.39
N ASN A 185 11.96 -4.83 -10.46
CA ASN A 185 11.56 -6.23 -10.48
C ASN A 185 10.52 -6.60 -9.40
N GLU A 186 9.46 -5.81 -9.30
CA GLU A 186 8.31 -6.20 -8.48
C GLU A 186 7.36 -7.10 -9.28
N GLU A 187 7.14 -6.80 -10.54
CA GLU A 187 6.16 -7.41 -11.41
C GLU A 187 6.56 -8.83 -11.88
N PRO A 188 5.60 -9.66 -12.31
CA PRO A 188 5.93 -10.95 -12.92
C PRO A 188 6.92 -10.79 -14.09
N PRO A 189 7.89 -11.72 -14.23
CA PRO A 189 8.01 -13.01 -13.54
C PRO A 189 8.75 -12.95 -12.20
N TRP A 190 9.09 -11.78 -11.69
CA TRP A 190 9.91 -11.62 -10.50
C TRP A 190 9.14 -11.82 -9.20
N PHE A 191 7.89 -11.39 -9.18
CA PHE A 191 7.00 -11.63 -8.04
C PHE A 191 6.45 -13.06 -8.04
N PRO A 192 6.46 -13.75 -6.91
CA PRO A 192 7.06 -13.46 -5.60
C PRO A 192 8.39 -14.23 -5.42
N THR A 193 9.45 -13.83 -6.11
CA THR A 193 10.74 -14.53 -6.11
C THR A 193 11.81 -13.81 -5.27
N ALA A 194 13.01 -14.42 -5.21
CA ALA A 194 14.17 -13.81 -4.57
C ALA A 194 14.77 -12.65 -5.39
N ASP A 195 14.40 -12.54 -6.69
CA ASP A 195 14.94 -11.59 -7.64
C ASP A 195 14.17 -10.25 -7.66
N MET A 196 13.16 -10.09 -6.80
CA MET A 196 12.56 -8.79 -6.54
C MET A 196 13.58 -7.82 -5.92
N GLY A 197 13.61 -6.58 -6.41
CA GLY A 197 14.49 -5.55 -5.86
C GLY A 197 14.26 -5.29 -4.38
N SER A 198 13.00 -5.28 -3.96
CA SER A 198 12.66 -5.15 -2.53
C SER A 198 13.15 -6.33 -1.68
N ARG A 199 13.24 -7.56 -2.24
CA ARG A 199 13.84 -8.71 -1.55
C ARG A 199 15.35 -8.51 -1.34
N HIS A 200 16.05 -8.07 -2.39
CA HIS A 200 17.47 -7.73 -2.29
C HIS A 200 17.69 -6.62 -1.27
N TYR A 201 16.84 -5.57 -1.29
CA TYR A 201 16.96 -4.44 -0.38
C TYR A 201 16.70 -4.84 1.08
N ALA A 202 15.60 -5.52 1.36
CA ALA A 202 15.23 -5.91 2.72
C ALA A 202 16.25 -6.85 3.36
N LYS A 203 16.78 -7.85 2.62
CA LYS A 203 17.87 -8.71 3.07
C LYS A 203 19.14 -7.93 3.38
N ALA A 204 19.55 -7.02 2.51
CA ALA A 204 20.73 -6.20 2.72
C ALA A 204 20.55 -5.26 3.92
N ALA A 205 19.37 -4.67 4.11
CA ALA A 205 19.05 -3.85 5.27
C ALA A 205 19.16 -4.68 6.58
N ARG A 206 18.66 -5.93 6.55
CA ARG A 206 18.78 -6.85 7.71
C ARG A 206 20.22 -7.20 8.02
N ALA A 207 21.02 -7.47 6.98
CA ALA A 207 22.46 -7.78 7.15
C ALA A 207 23.25 -6.59 7.73
N ARG A 208 22.85 -5.34 7.40
CA ARG A 208 23.44 -4.12 7.98
C ARG A 208 22.90 -3.79 9.37
N ASN A 209 21.93 -4.56 9.90
CA ASN A 209 21.21 -4.27 11.14
C ASN A 209 20.50 -2.92 11.11
N ASP A 210 19.97 -2.50 9.96
CA ASP A 210 19.19 -1.28 9.84
C ASP A 210 17.94 -1.36 10.74
N LYS A 211 17.69 -0.31 11.50
CA LYS A 211 16.53 -0.23 12.40
C LYS A 211 15.32 0.38 11.67
N ILE A 212 14.77 -0.34 10.71
CA ILE A 212 13.56 0.10 10.00
C ILE A 212 12.35 -0.07 10.93
N VAL A 213 11.82 1.06 11.42
CA VAL A 213 10.68 1.12 12.35
C VAL A 213 9.34 1.26 11.65
N ALA A 214 9.36 1.62 10.36
CA ALA A 214 8.20 1.68 9.48
C ALA A 214 8.65 1.58 8.02
N MET A 215 8.01 0.72 7.24
CA MET A 215 8.09 0.70 5.79
C MET A 215 6.71 0.92 5.20
N LEU A 216 6.60 1.87 4.27
CA LEU A 216 5.39 2.21 3.54
C LEU A 216 5.61 1.89 2.06
N SER A 217 4.93 0.86 1.53
CA SER A 217 4.86 0.58 0.10
C SER A 217 3.76 1.42 -0.50
N ILE A 218 4.11 2.27 -1.45
CA ILE A 218 3.16 3.11 -2.18
C ILE A 218 2.88 2.40 -3.51
N GLU A 219 1.65 1.87 -3.61
CA GLU A 219 1.28 0.87 -4.62
C GLU A 219 -0.01 1.27 -5.31
N SER A 220 0.08 1.71 -6.59
CA SER A 220 -1.11 2.15 -7.34
C SER A 220 -2.00 3.08 -6.51
N ILE A 221 -1.85 4.39 -6.71
CA ILE A 221 -2.57 5.39 -5.90
C ILE A 221 -3.32 6.41 -6.75
N GLY A 222 -3.50 6.10 -8.06
CA GLY A 222 -3.97 7.06 -9.04
C GLY A 222 -5.41 6.88 -9.51
N TYR A 223 -6.02 5.71 -9.36
CA TYR A 223 -7.33 5.44 -9.92
C TYR A 223 -8.46 5.47 -8.89
N TYR A 224 -9.52 6.20 -9.24
CA TYR A 224 -10.72 6.36 -8.40
C TYR A 224 -11.98 6.33 -9.27
N ASP A 225 -13.03 5.71 -8.73
CA ASP A 225 -14.32 5.61 -9.38
C ASP A 225 -15.43 5.83 -8.34
N THR A 226 -16.38 6.71 -8.63
CA THR A 226 -17.46 7.07 -7.71
C THR A 226 -18.76 6.29 -8.00
N GLU A 227 -18.75 5.44 -9.00
CA GLU A 227 -19.91 4.64 -9.34
C GLU A 227 -20.10 3.50 -8.34
N LYS A 228 -21.37 3.19 -8.05
CA LYS A 228 -21.71 2.05 -7.19
C LYS A 228 -21.29 0.73 -7.85
N GLY A 229 -20.65 -0.15 -7.08
CA GLY A 229 -20.14 -1.43 -7.58
C GLY A 229 -18.78 -1.33 -8.27
N SER A 230 -18.15 -0.15 -8.28
CA SER A 230 -16.80 0.06 -8.82
C SER A 230 -15.71 -0.57 -7.97
N GLN A 231 -15.99 -0.87 -6.69
CA GLN A 231 -15.04 -1.55 -5.79
C GLN A 231 -15.46 -2.98 -5.51
N ARG A 232 -14.52 -3.90 -5.69
CA ARG A 232 -14.68 -5.32 -5.37
C ARG A 232 -13.74 -5.73 -4.25
N TYR A 233 -14.00 -6.89 -3.64
CA TYR A 233 -13.18 -7.46 -2.58
C TYR A 233 -13.26 -8.99 -2.60
N PRO A 234 -12.21 -9.69 -2.16
CA PRO A 234 -12.34 -11.11 -1.81
C PRO A 234 -13.31 -11.27 -0.63
N PHE A 235 -14.15 -12.31 -0.67
CA PHE A 235 -15.03 -12.65 0.44
C PHE A 235 -14.18 -13.00 1.69
N PRO A 236 -14.54 -12.55 2.90
CA PRO A 236 -15.76 -11.81 3.29
C PRO A 236 -15.57 -10.27 3.42
N LEU A 237 -14.51 -9.67 2.88
CA LEU A 237 -14.18 -8.25 3.04
C LEU A 237 -15.28 -7.32 2.46
N ASN A 238 -16.00 -7.79 1.46
CA ASN A 238 -17.16 -7.10 0.88
C ASN A 238 -18.31 -6.83 1.88
N LEU A 239 -18.31 -7.50 3.04
CA LEU A 239 -19.29 -7.27 4.11
C LEU A 239 -18.88 -6.10 5.04
N ALA A 240 -17.63 -5.65 4.94
CA ALA A 240 -17.04 -4.69 5.87
C ALA A 240 -16.68 -3.35 5.24
N TYR A 241 -16.54 -3.29 3.91
CA TYR A 241 -16.07 -2.12 3.19
C TYR A 241 -17.06 -1.66 2.11
N PRO A 242 -17.04 -0.35 1.72
CA PRO A 242 -17.94 0.19 0.71
C PRO A 242 -17.66 -0.40 -0.68
N ASP A 243 -18.69 -0.47 -1.52
CA ASP A 243 -18.61 -0.93 -2.91
C ASP A 243 -18.34 0.20 -3.92
N VAL A 244 -17.90 1.37 -3.44
CA VAL A 244 -17.52 2.54 -4.24
C VAL A 244 -16.02 2.77 -4.12
N GLY A 245 -15.33 2.92 -5.24
CA GLY A 245 -13.86 3.03 -5.35
C GLY A 245 -13.32 4.45 -5.19
N ASP A 246 -13.83 5.25 -4.26
CA ASP A 246 -13.48 6.67 -4.07
C ASP A 246 -12.48 6.93 -2.93
N PHE A 247 -11.87 5.90 -2.39
CA PHE A 247 -11.00 5.93 -1.20
C PHE A 247 -9.59 5.41 -1.49
N ILE A 248 -8.67 5.70 -0.55
CA ILE A 248 -7.35 5.04 -0.47
C ILE A 248 -7.38 3.94 0.61
N GLY A 249 -6.88 2.76 0.26
CA GLY A 249 -6.70 1.62 1.15
C GLY A 249 -5.34 1.63 1.84
N VAL A 250 -5.30 1.18 3.10
CA VAL A 250 -4.06 0.93 3.82
C VAL A 250 -4.10 -0.49 4.38
N VAL A 251 -3.17 -1.33 3.98
CA VAL A 251 -3.21 -2.77 4.27
C VAL A 251 -1.98 -3.19 5.04
N SER A 252 -2.14 -4.08 6.01
CA SER A 252 -1.03 -4.68 6.74
C SER A 252 -1.29 -6.14 7.11
N ASN A 253 -0.21 -6.86 7.46
CA ASN A 253 -0.36 -8.09 8.23
C ASN A 253 -0.72 -7.78 9.70
N LEU A 254 -1.08 -8.84 10.46
CA LEU A 254 -1.45 -8.68 11.87
C LEU A 254 -0.32 -8.14 12.76
N LYS A 255 0.95 -8.45 12.42
CA LYS A 255 2.13 -7.99 13.17
C LYS A 255 2.36 -6.49 12.98
N SER A 256 2.04 -5.94 11.82
CA SER A 256 2.21 -4.52 11.49
C SER A 256 0.99 -3.66 11.84
N ARG A 257 -0.04 -4.22 12.50
CA ARG A 257 -1.27 -3.52 12.86
C ARG A 257 -1.04 -2.21 13.64
N ALA A 258 -0.07 -2.18 14.53
CA ALA A 258 0.25 -0.97 15.28
C ALA A 258 0.75 0.17 14.36
N LEU A 259 1.59 -0.15 13.36
CA LEU A 259 2.01 0.79 12.34
C LEU A 259 0.82 1.26 11.49
N LEU A 260 -0.03 0.33 11.03
CA LEU A 260 -1.25 0.64 10.28
C LEU A 260 -2.12 1.65 11.04
N HIS A 261 -2.37 1.42 12.34
CA HIS A 261 -3.19 2.31 13.17
C HIS A 261 -2.58 3.70 13.30
N ARG A 262 -1.27 3.80 13.51
CA ARG A 262 -0.57 5.10 13.57
C ARG A 262 -0.66 5.83 12.24
N ALA A 263 -0.43 5.14 11.14
CA ALA A 263 -0.51 5.71 9.79
C ALA A 263 -1.92 6.23 9.48
N ILE A 264 -2.96 5.41 9.72
CA ILE A 264 -4.35 5.83 9.47
C ILE A 264 -4.78 6.98 10.39
N ALA A 265 -4.40 6.98 11.66
CA ALA A 265 -4.72 8.07 12.56
C ALA A 265 -4.10 9.40 12.08
N ALA A 266 -2.82 9.39 11.69
CA ALA A 266 -2.13 10.56 11.16
C ALA A 266 -2.73 11.03 9.82
N PHE A 267 -3.05 10.10 8.92
CA PHE A 267 -3.68 10.40 7.63
C PHE A 267 -5.05 11.05 7.82
N ARG A 268 -5.95 10.42 8.59
CA ARG A 268 -7.32 10.89 8.82
C ARG A 268 -7.40 12.24 9.55
N ALA A 269 -6.37 12.59 10.30
CA ALA A 269 -6.32 13.88 11.00
C ALA A 269 -6.23 15.08 10.04
N ARG A 270 -5.82 14.89 8.79
CA ARG A 270 -5.54 15.96 7.84
C ARG A 270 -6.07 15.73 6.43
N ALA A 271 -6.09 14.49 5.96
CA ALA A 271 -6.47 14.17 4.58
C ALA A 271 -7.95 14.45 4.31
N THR A 272 -8.21 15.00 3.14
CA THR A 272 -9.56 15.31 2.63
C THR A 272 -9.99 14.28 1.58
N ILE A 273 -9.69 13.00 1.82
CA ILE A 273 -10.09 11.87 0.99
C ILE A 273 -10.46 10.69 1.90
N PRO A 274 -11.49 9.88 1.55
CA PRO A 274 -11.85 8.70 2.33
C PRO A 274 -10.68 7.71 2.42
N THR A 275 -10.56 7.05 3.58
CA THR A 275 -9.48 6.09 3.85
C THR A 275 -10.01 4.90 4.61
N HIS A 276 -9.72 3.70 4.11
CA HIS A 276 -10.04 2.45 4.77
C HIS A 276 -8.78 1.64 5.07
N GLY A 277 -8.79 0.88 6.15
CA GLY A 277 -7.65 0.07 6.54
C GLY A 277 -8.03 -1.36 6.85
N ALA A 278 -7.11 -2.29 6.58
CA ALA A 278 -7.25 -3.69 6.92
C ALA A 278 -5.95 -4.23 7.51
N ALA A 279 -6.02 -4.79 8.73
CA ALA A 279 -4.97 -5.65 9.26
C ALA A 279 -5.43 -7.10 9.10
N ALA A 280 -4.91 -7.83 8.13
CA ALA A 280 -5.38 -9.17 7.80
C ALA A 280 -4.23 -10.18 7.76
N PRO A 281 -4.50 -11.49 7.93
CA PRO A 281 -3.49 -12.51 7.72
C PRO A 281 -2.85 -12.40 6.33
N ALA A 282 -1.53 -12.60 6.24
CA ALA A 282 -0.80 -12.46 4.99
C ALA A 282 -1.27 -13.41 3.86
N TRP A 283 -1.96 -14.52 4.20
CA TRP A 283 -2.51 -15.44 3.19
C TRP A 283 -3.80 -14.95 2.51
N VAL A 284 -4.41 -13.85 2.99
CA VAL A 284 -5.58 -13.24 2.33
C VAL A 284 -5.13 -12.61 1.01
N PRO A 285 -5.80 -12.92 -0.13
CA PRO A 285 -5.44 -12.36 -1.42
C PRO A 285 -5.40 -10.83 -1.42
N GLY A 286 -4.37 -10.25 -2.02
CA GLY A 286 -4.15 -8.79 -2.07
C GLY A 286 -3.40 -8.23 -0.86
N VAL A 287 -3.37 -8.91 0.28
CA VAL A 287 -2.74 -8.38 1.51
C VAL A 287 -1.22 -8.34 1.42
N TRP A 288 -0.60 -9.25 0.67
CA TRP A 288 0.85 -9.39 0.55
C TRP A 288 1.40 -9.07 -0.84
N TRP A 289 0.55 -8.59 -1.75
CA TRP A 289 0.89 -8.34 -3.15
C TRP A 289 1.51 -6.95 -3.30
N SER A 290 2.76 -6.77 -2.95
CA SER A 290 3.67 -5.68 -3.24
C SER A 290 4.95 -5.76 -2.38
N ASP A 291 5.85 -4.79 -2.52
CA ASP A 291 7.17 -4.68 -1.91
C ASP A 291 7.21 -4.80 -0.38
N HIS A 292 6.15 -4.39 0.32
CA HIS A 292 6.05 -4.49 1.79
C HIS A 292 6.16 -5.94 2.31
N TRP A 293 5.76 -6.93 1.49
CA TRP A 293 5.92 -8.34 1.80
C TRP A 293 7.37 -8.74 2.01
N SER A 294 8.28 -8.20 1.19
CA SER A 294 9.72 -8.41 1.32
C SER A 294 10.25 -8.02 2.68
N PHE A 295 9.75 -6.93 3.25
CA PHE A 295 10.12 -6.46 4.58
C PHE A 295 9.50 -7.29 5.70
N TRP A 296 8.28 -7.82 5.52
CA TRP A 296 7.69 -8.77 6.47
C TRP A 296 8.52 -10.04 6.62
N LEU A 297 9.08 -10.54 5.52
CA LEU A 297 9.93 -11.73 5.52
C LEU A 297 11.22 -11.52 6.33
N GLU A 298 11.72 -10.30 6.37
CA GLU A 298 12.88 -9.92 7.18
C GLU A 298 12.50 -9.41 8.60
N GLY A 299 11.20 -9.48 8.96
CA GLY A 299 10.70 -9.13 10.29
C GLY A 299 10.52 -7.63 10.54
N TYR A 300 10.56 -6.80 9.52
CA TYR A 300 10.29 -5.37 9.62
C TYR A 300 8.79 -5.05 9.60
N PRO A 301 8.32 -4.05 10.36
CA PRO A 301 6.95 -3.58 10.25
C PRO A 301 6.77 -2.83 8.93
N ALA A 302 5.78 -3.28 8.13
CA ALA A 302 5.50 -2.68 6.83
C ALA A 302 3.99 -2.64 6.56
N ILE A 303 3.57 -1.66 5.77
CA ILE A 303 2.20 -1.46 5.29
C ILE A 303 2.21 -1.12 3.80
N MET A 304 1.12 -1.43 3.12
CA MET A 304 0.86 -1.02 1.74
C MET A 304 -0.21 0.07 1.73
N ILE A 305 -0.01 1.11 0.94
CA ILE A 305 -0.98 2.15 0.64
C ILE A 305 -1.36 1.99 -0.83
N SER A 306 -2.64 1.74 -1.12
CA SER A 306 -3.09 1.42 -2.47
C SER A 306 -4.53 1.88 -2.72
N ASP A 307 -4.84 2.23 -3.95
CA ASP A 307 -6.21 2.37 -4.42
C ASP A 307 -6.90 1.02 -4.65
N THR A 308 -6.15 -0.08 -4.42
CA THR A 308 -6.60 -1.48 -4.58
C THR A 308 -6.78 -1.91 -6.05
N ALA A 309 -5.87 -1.51 -6.94
CA ALA A 309 -5.96 -1.69 -8.39
C ALA A 309 -6.49 -3.06 -8.85
N PRO A 310 -6.04 -4.23 -8.34
CA PRO A 310 -6.56 -5.53 -8.78
C PRO A 310 -8.07 -5.75 -8.56
N TYR A 311 -8.68 -4.94 -7.68
CA TYR A 311 -10.09 -5.04 -7.29
C TYR A 311 -10.95 -3.85 -7.73
N ARG A 312 -10.31 -2.83 -8.32
CA ARG A 312 -10.97 -1.58 -8.71
C ARG A 312 -10.68 -1.17 -10.14
N TYR A 313 -9.41 -1.21 -10.56
CA TYR A 313 -8.93 -0.63 -11.79
C TYR A 313 -9.14 -1.60 -12.98
N PRO A 314 -10.03 -1.27 -13.95
CA PRO A 314 -10.32 -2.18 -15.05
C PRO A 314 -9.17 -2.33 -16.05
N PHE A 315 -8.17 -1.44 -16.00
CA PHE A 315 -7.02 -1.43 -16.91
C PHE A 315 -5.75 -1.97 -16.24
N TYR A 316 -5.85 -2.53 -15.04
CA TYR A 316 -4.74 -3.14 -14.31
C TYR A 316 -4.04 -4.20 -15.16
N HIS A 317 -2.72 -4.12 -15.32
CA HIS A 317 -1.89 -5.00 -16.14
C HIS A 317 -2.32 -5.08 -17.62
N THR A 318 -2.77 -3.97 -18.19
CA THR A 318 -3.16 -3.91 -19.61
C THR A 318 -2.47 -2.73 -20.34
N PRO A 319 -2.43 -2.77 -21.70
CA PRO A 319 -1.94 -1.64 -22.48
C PRO A 319 -2.69 -0.33 -22.28
N MET A 320 -3.85 -0.40 -21.63
CA MET A 320 -4.71 0.76 -21.35
C MET A 320 -4.40 1.43 -20.00
N ASP A 321 -3.43 0.94 -19.22
CA ASP A 321 -2.96 1.62 -18.01
C ASP A 321 -2.12 2.85 -18.37
N THR A 322 -2.81 3.91 -18.81
CA THR A 322 -2.25 5.13 -19.39
C THR A 322 -2.49 6.36 -18.51
N PRO A 323 -1.66 7.42 -18.62
CA PRO A 323 -1.73 8.60 -17.76
C PRO A 323 -3.07 9.34 -17.73
N ASP A 324 -3.89 9.22 -18.79
CA ASP A 324 -5.20 9.85 -18.91
C ASP A 324 -6.30 9.17 -18.08
N LYS A 325 -6.05 8.00 -17.53
CA LYS A 325 -6.98 7.26 -16.68
C LYS A 325 -6.97 7.70 -15.21
N LEU A 326 -5.95 8.46 -14.78
CA LEU A 326 -5.73 8.75 -13.37
C LEU A 326 -6.41 10.05 -12.90
N ASP A 327 -6.90 10.03 -11.67
CA ASP A 327 -7.39 11.21 -10.95
C ASP A 327 -6.25 11.84 -10.12
N TYR A 328 -5.50 12.70 -10.75
CA TYR A 328 -4.38 13.41 -10.10
C TYR A 328 -4.82 14.34 -8.97
N GLY A 329 -6.07 14.77 -8.95
CA GLY A 329 -6.62 15.58 -7.85
C GLY A 329 -6.78 14.76 -6.58
N ARG A 330 -7.31 13.55 -6.68
CA ARG A 330 -7.38 12.62 -5.55
C ARG A 330 -6.00 12.12 -5.16
N THR A 331 -5.14 11.79 -6.12
CA THR A 331 -3.75 11.41 -5.87
C THR A 331 -2.99 12.48 -5.08
N ALA A 332 -3.16 13.76 -5.42
CA ALA A 332 -2.55 14.87 -4.67
C ALA A 332 -3.01 14.93 -3.20
N ARG A 333 -4.29 14.67 -2.93
CA ARG A 333 -4.81 14.59 -1.56
C ARG A 333 -4.22 13.42 -0.77
N VAL A 334 -4.02 12.29 -1.45
CA VAL A 334 -3.37 11.12 -0.86
C VAL A 334 -1.93 11.44 -0.49
N VAL A 335 -1.14 11.99 -1.42
CA VAL A 335 0.27 12.32 -1.18
C VAL A 335 0.43 13.41 -0.12
N ASP A 336 -0.45 14.42 -0.09
CA ASP A 336 -0.50 15.42 0.97
C ASP A 336 -0.80 14.77 2.34
N GLY A 337 -1.79 13.88 2.40
CA GLY A 337 -2.08 13.09 3.60
C GLY A 337 -0.90 12.21 4.05
N LEU A 338 -0.20 11.58 3.11
CA LEU A 338 0.99 10.76 3.39
C LEU A 338 2.15 11.59 3.93
N ALA A 339 2.30 12.86 3.54
CA ALA A 339 3.30 13.75 4.14
C ALA A 339 3.07 13.93 5.65
N HIS A 340 1.82 13.96 6.11
CA HIS A 340 1.50 13.99 7.54
C HIS A 340 1.78 12.65 8.22
N VAL A 341 1.52 11.53 7.56
CA VAL A 341 1.88 10.21 8.06
C VAL A 341 3.38 10.10 8.29
N VAL A 342 4.18 10.51 7.29
CA VAL A 342 5.65 10.44 7.36
C VAL A 342 6.17 11.32 8.49
N ARG A 343 5.68 12.57 8.63
CA ARG A 343 6.05 13.45 9.77
C ARG A 343 5.76 12.77 11.10
N GLY A 344 4.54 12.27 11.30
CA GLY A 344 4.17 11.62 12.57
C GLY A 344 4.93 10.33 12.86
N LEU A 345 5.43 9.62 11.83
CA LEU A 345 6.29 8.43 12.02
C LEU A 345 7.76 8.81 12.21
N ALA A 346 8.22 9.92 11.63
CA ALA A 346 9.60 10.39 11.68
C ALA A 346 9.90 11.29 12.87
N GLU A 347 8.91 11.79 13.59
CA GLU A 347 9.06 12.46 14.87
C GLU A 347 9.53 11.50 15.97
N ALA A 348 10.24 12.01 16.96
CA ALA A 348 10.55 11.23 18.17
C ALA A 348 9.27 10.96 18.98
N PRO A 349 9.16 9.82 19.66
CA PRO A 349 8.05 9.53 20.57
C PRO A 349 8.02 10.50 21.76
#